data_516308a61890ebf425ff7e42ffe09767
#
_entry.id   516308a61890ebf425ff7e42ffe09767
#
_cell.length_a   1.000
_cell.length_b   1.000
_cell.length_c   1.000
_cell.angle_alpha   90.00
_cell.angle_beta   90.00
_cell.angle_gamma   90.00
#
_symmetry.space_group_name_H-M   'P 1'
#
loop_
_entity.id
_entity.type
_entity.pdbx_description
1 polymer ?
#
loop_
_entity_poly.entity_id
_entity_poly.type
_entity_poly.pdbx_seq_one_letter_code
_entity_poly.pdbx_strand_id
1 'polypeptide(L)'
;TAWALYVTLRDTGARVSEVSGLRVKDCDLEQQCLHLIATPWRSLKTNNSERSVPLSHTATAALAKLAQGKDPEAPLFPNYAKDRGADSCSAMLMKRLRSAITDKKLTMHSLRHRMKDKLRNTGCPEAISLAILGHSTNTVAGNYGSGYALEAMREHLERVWEE
;
A
#
# COMPACT_ATOMS: atom_id res chain seq x y z
N THR A 1 6.91 13.99 1.49
CA THR A 1 5.54 13.46 1.60
C THR A 1 5.05 12.84 0.29
N ALA A 2 4.92 13.60 -0.82
CA ALA A 2 4.38 13.08 -2.08
C ALA A 2 5.18 11.91 -2.66
N TRP A 3 6.51 11.97 -2.59
CA TRP A 3 7.39 10.87 -3.00
C TRP A 3 7.14 9.60 -2.19
N ALA A 4 7.08 9.71 -0.86
CA ALA A 4 6.83 8.56 0.00
C ALA A 4 5.45 7.92 -0.28
N LEU A 5 4.41 8.72 -0.47
CA LEU A 5 3.08 8.22 -0.90
C LEU A 5 3.17 7.49 -2.24
N TYR A 6 3.80 8.11 -3.24
CA TYR A 6 3.90 7.55 -4.58
C TYR A 6 4.66 6.22 -4.59
N VAL A 7 5.87 6.18 -3.99
CA VAL A 7 6.69 4.97 -4.02
C VAL A 7 6.03 3.83 -3.25
N THR A 8 5.38 4.13 -2.11
CA THR A 8 4.65 3.13 -1.35
C THR A 8 3.48 2.55 -2.15
N LEU A 9 2.69 3.41 -2.81
CA LEU A 9 1.58 2.97 -3.69
C LEU A 9 2.07 2.13 -4.87
N ARG A 10 3.18 2.57 -5.50
CA ARG A 10 3.80 1.90 -6.64
C ARG A 10 4.27 0.49 -6.27
N ASP A 11 4.94 0.36 -5.12
CA ASP A 11 5.67 -0.87 -4.75
C ASP A 11 4.81 -1.87 -3.96
N THR A 12 3.68 -1.43 -3.40
CA THR A 12 2.76 -2.32 -2.67
C THR A 12 1.46 -2.61 -3.41
N GLY A 13 1.07 -1.74 -4.35
CA GLY A 13 -0.25 -1.78 -4.95
C GLY A 13 -1.39 -1.47 -3.97
N ALA A 14 -1.09 -0.94 -2.78
CA ALA A 14 -2.09 -0.55 -1.79
C ALA A 14 -3.02 0.57 -2.30
N ARG A 15 -4.16 0.75 -1.66
CA ARG A 15 -5.09 1.85 -1.98
C ARG A 15 -4.57 3.18 -1.41
N VAL A 16 -4.90 4.29 -2.07
CA VAL A 16 -4.53 5.64 -1.59
C VAL A 16 -4.99 5.85 -0.15
N SER A 17 -6.22 5.45 0.18
CA SER A 17 -6.76 5.56 1.54
C SER A 17 -5.97 4.72 2.57
N GLU A 18 -5.48 3.56 2.18
CA GLU A 18 -4.69 2.69 3.05
C GLU A 18 -3.36 3.35 3.40
N VAL A 19 -2.65 3.88 2.41
CA VAL A 19 -1.33 4.50 2.62
C VAL A 19 -1.44 5.87 3.27
N SER A 20 -2.37 6.73 2.84
CA SER A 20 -2.52 8.07 3.39
C SER A 20 -3.01 8.08 4.85
N GLY A 21 -3.65 7.00 5.29
CA GLY A 21 -4.15 6.84 6.65
C GLY A 21 -3.22 6.12 7.62
N LEU A 22 -1.97 5.85 7.27
CA LEU A 22 -1.00 5.16 8.12
C LEU A 22 -0.62 5.98 9.36
N ARG A 23 -0.45 5.28 10.49
CA ARG A 23 0.28 5.78 11.67
C ARG A 23 1.75 5.38 11.54
N VAL A 24 2.59 5.99 12.36
CA VAL A 24 4.02 5.64 12.45
C VAL A 24 4.19 4.16 12.78
N LYS A 25 3.47 3.64 13.80
CA LYS A 25 3.54 2.24 14.23
C LYS A 25 3.02 1.23 13.21
N ASP A 26 2.24 1.67 12.22
CA ASP A 26 1.74 0.81 11.16
C ASP A 26 2.85 0.49 10.11
N CYS A 27 4.02 1.15 10.24
CA CYS A 27 5.20 0.93 9.42
C CYS A 27 6.28 0.21 10.24
N ASP A 28 6.37 -1.10 10.11
CA ASP A 28 7.48 -1.85 10.66
C ASP A 28 8.69 -1.71 9.72
N LEU A 29 9.57 -0.76 10.09
CA LEU A 29 10.74 -0.43 9.28
C LEU A 29 11.86 -1.47 9.42
N GLU A 30 11.90 -2.20 10.52
CA GLU A 30 12.86 -3.27 10.76
C GLU A 30 12.54 -4.49 9.90
N GLN A 31 11.28 -4.94 9.93
CA GLN A 31 10.79 -6.02 9.08
C GLN A 31 10.44 -5.57 7.66
N GLN A 32 10.56 -4.28 7.35
CA GLN A 32 10.22 -3.70 6.06
C GLN A 32 8.82 -4.12 5.59
N CYS A 33 7.82 -3.84 6.42
CA CYS A 33 6.44 -4.12 6.06
C CYS A 33 5.46 -3.05 6.55
N LEU A 34 4.29 -3.00 5.94
CA LEU A 34 3.15 -2.20 6.36
C LEU A 34 2.09 -3.09 7.00
N HIS A 35 1.53 -2.65 8.11
CA HIS A 35 0.32 -3.19 8.69
C HIS A 35 -0.88 -2.32 8.26
N LEU A 36 -1.61 -2.78 7.27
CA LEU A 36 -2.80 -2.10 6.76
C LEU A 36 -4.01 -2.49 7.60
N ILE A 37 -4.25 -1.73 8.65
CA ILE A 37 -5.33 -1.93 9.64
C ILE A 37 -6.20 -0.67 9.73
N ALA A 38 -7.36 -0.75 10.35
CA ALA A 38 -8.20 0.42 10.60
C ALA A 38 -7.49 1.43 11.52
N THR A 39 -7.73 2.73 11.31
CA THR A 39 -7.21 3.82 12.14
C THR A 39 -8.36 4.75 12.54
N PRO A 40 -8.19 5.66 13.51
CA PRO A 40 -9.26 6.57 13.94
C PRO A 40 -9.87 7.43 12.82
N TRP A 41 -9.11 7.70 11.77
CA TRP A 41 -9.51 8.53 10.63
C TRP A 41 -9.70 7.75 9.31
N ARG A 42 -9.56 6.43 9.34
CA ARG A 42 -9.71 5.57 8.18
C ARG A 42 -10.28 4.21 8.54
N SER A 43 -11.46 3.92 8.05
CA SER A 43 -12.02 2.57 8.03
C SER A 43 -11.44 1.75 6.87
N LEU A 44 -11.48 0.43 6.99
CA LEU A 44 -11.18 -0.46 5.88
C LEU A 44 -12.47 -0.75 5.09
N LYS A 45 -12.33 -0.97 3.79
CA LYS A 45 -13.48 -1.24 2.91
C LYS A 45 -14.21 -2.54 3.28
N THR A 46 -13.47 -3.54 3.77
CA THR A 46 -13.98 -4.84 4.23
C THR A 46 -13.10 -5.35 5.37
N ASN A 47 -13.64 -6.23 6.24
CA ASN A 47 -12.87 -6.85 7.32
C ASN A 47 -11.64 -7.64 6.80
N ASN A 48 -11.72 -8.21 5.59
CA ASN A 48 -10.61 -8.92 4.96
C ASN A 48 -9.55 -7.99 4.33
N SER A 49 -9.66 -6.67 4.50
CA SER A 49 -8.66 -5.72 4.02
C SER A 49 -7.48 -5.55 4.98
N GLU A 50 -7.61 -6.03 6.23
CA GLU A 50 -6.50 -6.07 7.18
C GLU A 50 -5.45 -7.06 6.69
N ARG A 51 -4.22 -6.58 6.58
CA ARG A 51 -3.10 -7.37 6.10
C ARG A 51 -1.77 -6.69 6.36
N SER A 52 -0.71 -7.49 6.35
CA SER A 52 0.66 -6.98 6.27
C SER A 52 1.18 -7.13 4.83
N VAL A 53 1.89 -6.11 4.34
CA VAL A 53 2.45 -6.10 2.97
C VAL A 53 3.92 -5.71 3.04
N PRO A 54 4.83 -6.49 2.44
CA PRO A 54 6.25 -6.14 2.37
C PRO A 54 6.49 -4.80 1.66
N LEU A 55 7.52 -4.09 2.12
CA LEU A 55 7.99 -2.83 1.54
C LEU A 55 9.28 -3.05 0.76
N SER A 56 9.42 -2.35 -0.35
CA SER A 56 10.70 -2.19 -1.02
C SER A 56 11.66 -1.34 -0.17
N HIS A 57 12.95 -1.49 -0.41
CA HIS A 57 13.99 -0.68 0.24
C HIS A 57 13.74 0.83 0.05
N THR A 58 13.34 1.21 -1.16
CA THR A 58 13.02 2.60 -1.50
C THR A 58 11.82 3.15 -0.73
N ALA A 59 10.75 2.37 -0.62
CA ALA A 59 9.58 2.76 0.16
C ALA A 59 9.90 2.84 1.66
N THR A 60 10.62 1.85 2.20
CA THR A 60 11.08 1.83 3.61
C THR A 60 11.90 3.08 3.94
N ALA A 61 12.90 3.41 3.13
CA ALA A 61 13.73 4.60 3.34
C ALA A 61 12.91 5.91 3.28
N ALA A 62 11.94 5.99 2.38
CA ALA A 62 11.08 7.16 2.25
C ALA A 62 10.14 7.33 3.45
N LEU A 63 9.59 6.23 3.99
CA LEU A 63 8.71 6.23 5.17
C LEU A 63 9.51 6.49 6.46
N ALA A 64 10.71 5.92 6.59
CA ALA A 64 11.59 6.14 7.72
C ALA A 64 11.90 7.64 7.96
N LYS A 65 12.16 8.39 6.88
CA LYS A 65 12.38 9.84 6.96
C LYS A 65 11.15 10.60 7.49
N LEU A 66 9.95 10.11 7.23
CA LEU A 66 8.71 10.72 7.71
C LEU A 66 8.37 10.32 9.14
N ALA A 67 8.78 9.12 9.56
CA ALA A 67 8.54 8.58 10.89
C ALA A 67 9.49 9.15 11.97
N GLN A 68 10.65 9.62 11.54
CA GLN A 68 11.71 10.06 12.45
C GLN A 68 11.22 11.08 13.48
N GLY A 69 11.42 10.77 14.77
CA GLY A 69 11.09 11.65 15.89
C GLY A 69 9.59 11.81 16.16
N LYS A 70 8.73 11.04 15.53
CA LYS A 70 7.28 11.08 15.77
C LYS A 70 6.84 10.03 16.78
N ASP A 71 5.74 10.32 17.46
CA ASP A 71 5.05 9.38 18.31
C ASP A 71 4.52 8.19 17.47
N PRO A 72 4.58 6.94 17.97
CA PRO A 72 4.07 5.76 17.27
C PRO A 72 2.59 5.85 16.85
N GLU A 73 1.75 6.49 17.66
CA GLU A 73 0.32 6.67 17.36
C GLU A 73 0.04 7.85 16.42
N ALA A 74 1.03 8.72 16.20
CA ALA A 74 0.85 9.87 15.32
C ALA A 74 0.59 9.43 13.87
N PRO A 75 -0.22 10.21 13.12
CA PRO A 75 -0.39 9.99 11.70
C PRO A 75 0.94 10.21 10.96
N LEU A 76 1.29 9.27 10.09
CA LEU A 76 2.49 9.41 9.26
C LEU A 76 2.33 10.56 8.26
N PHE A 77 1.11 10.76 7.78
CA PHE A 77 0.70 11.82 6.84
C PHE A 77 -0.36 12.75 7.46
N PRO A 78 0.00 13.67 8.37
CA PRO A 78 -0.93 14.46 9.17
C PRO A 78 -2.00 15.21 8.38
N ASN A 79 -1.63 15.71 7.18
CA ASN A 79 -2.56 16.46 6.32
C ASN A 79 -3.76 15.63 5.85
N TYR A 80 -3.67 14.31 5.92
CA TYR A 80 -4.69 13.37 5.44
C TYR A 80 -5.35 12.56 6.57
N ALA A 81 -4.93 12.75 7.81
CA ALA A 81 -5.50 12.09 9.00
C ALA A 81 -6.80 12.75 9.45
N LYS A 82 -7.80 12.75 8.58
CA LYS A 82 -9.10 13.38 8.79
C LYS A 82 -10.15 12.75 7.91
N ASP A 83 -11.41 13.09 8.17
CA ASP A 83 -12.51 12.73 7.25
C ASP A 83 -12.19 13.20 5.83
N ARG A 84 -12.45 12.33 4.84
CA ARG A 84 -12.14 12.53 3.43
C ARG A 84 -10.67 12.90 3.12
N GLY A 85 -9.75 12.59 4.05
CA GLY A 85 -8.32 12.84 3.86
C GLY A 85 -7.73 12.07 2.67
N ALA A 86 -8.24 10.89 2.38
CA ALA A 86 -7.86 10.10 1.20
C ALA A 86 -8.20 10.80 -0.12
N ASP A 87 -9.36 11.50 -0.18
CA ASP A 87 -9.76 12.27 -1.37
C ASP A 87 -8.78 13.42 -1.60
N SER A 88 -8.43 14.13 -0.53
CA SER A 88 -7.45 15.23 -0.58
C SER A 88 -6.06 14.73 -1.00
N CYS A 89 -5.63 13.56 -0.50
CA CYS A 89 -4.39 12.92 -0.90
C CYS A 89 -4.41 12.53 -2.38
N SER A 90 -5.48 11.89 -2.82
CA SER A 90 -5.67 11.52 -4.23
C SER A 90 -5.63 12.74 -5.15
N ALA A 91 -6.33 13.81 -4.80
CA ALA A 91 -6.34 15.06 -5.58
C ALA A 91 -4.93 15.67 -5.71
N MET A 92 -4.17 15.70 -4.60
CA MET A 92 -2.78 16.21 -4.61
C MET A 92 -1.87 15.35 -5.50
N LEU A 93 -1.95 14.02 -5.38
CA LEU A 93 -1.17 13.11 -6.21
C LEU A 93 -1.56 13.20 -7.68
N MET A 94 -2.87 13.30 -7.98
CA MET A 94 -3.37 13.48 -9.34
C MET A 94 -2.91 14.79 -9.96
N LYS A 95 -2.87 15.89 -9.20
CA LYS A 95 -2.33 17.17 -9.69
C LYS A 95 -0.86 17.02 -10.12
N ARG A 96 -0.05 16.30 -9.33
CA ARG A 96 1.35 16.00 -9.68
C ARG A 96 1.47 15.04 -10.86
N LEU A 97 0.63 14.02 -10.93
CA LEU A 97 0.59 13.10 -12.06
C LEU A 97 0.30 13.84 -13.36
N ARG A 98 -0.66 14.78 -13.36
CA ARG A 98 -1.05 15.55 -14.54
C ARG A 98 0.01 16.52 -15.05
N SER A 99 0.96 16.92 -14.20
CA SER A 99 2.11 17.71 -14.68
C SER A 99 3.15 16.88 -15.46
N ALA A 100 3.12 15.56 -15.30
CA ALA A 100 4.08 14.64 -15.94
C ALA A 100 3.44 13.77 -17.04
N ILE A 101 2.14 13.46 -16.91
CA ILE A 101 1.45 12.51 -17.79
C ILE A 101 0.15 13.14 -18.31
N THR A 102 0.03 13.20 -19.63
CA THR A 102 -1.13 13.78 -20.32
C THR A 102 -2.30 12.83 -20.49
N ASP A 103 -2.07 11.51 -20.47
CA ASP A 103 -3.13 10.52 -20.60
C ASP A 103 -4.11 10.59 -19.40
N LYS A 104 -5.32 11.06 -19.69
CA LYS A 104 -6.39 11.24 -18.68
C LYS A 104 -6.94 9.93 -18.11
N LYS A 105 -6.71 8.80 -18.77
CA LYS A 105 -7.14 7.48 -18.30
C LYS A 105 -6.30 6.97 -17.12
N LEU A 106 -5.06 7.43 -16.99
CA LEU A 106 -4.18 7.04 -15.90
C LEU A 106 -4.54 7.80 -14.62
N THR A 107 -4.64 7.07 -13.52
CA THR A 107 -4.94 7.57 -12.18
C THR A 107 -4.00 6.95 -11.15
N MET A 108 -4.05 7.40 -9.89
CA MET A 108 -3.31 6.72 -8.81
C MET A 108 -3.73 5.25 -8.65
N HIS A 109 -4.97 4.92 -8.96
CA HIS A 109 -5.45 3.53 -8.94
C HIS A 109 -4.81 2.66 -10.04
N SER A 110 -4.31 3.27 -11.12
CA SER A 110 -3.58 2.57 -12.17
C SER A 110 -2.28 1.93 -11.66
N LEU A 111 -1.67 2.46 -10.59
CA LEU A 111 -0.51 1.84 -9.94
C LEU A 111 -0.86 0.46 -9.36
N ARG A 112 -2.07 0.31 -8.83
CA ARG A 112 -2.56 -0.97 -8.31
C ARG A 112 -2.87 -1.97 -9.43
N HIS A 113 -3.44 -1.51 -10.55
CA HIS A 113 -3.60 -2.36 -11.74
C HIS A 113 -2.25 -2.82 -12.27
N ARG A 114 -1.28 -1.88 -12.39
CA ARG A 114 0.10 -2.21 -12.78
C ARG A 114 0.72 -3.26 -11.84
N MET A 115 0.57 -3.12 -10.53
CA MET A 115 1.08 -4.11 -9.57
C MET A 115 0.46 -5.49 -9.82
N LYS A 116 -0.86 -5.57 -10.02
CA LYS A 116 -1.54 -6.82 -10.33
C LYS A 116 -0.99 -7.48 -11.61
N ASP A 117 -0.78 -6.67 -12.65
CA ASP A 117 -0.25 -7.18 -13.92
C ASP A 117 1.20 -7.64 -13.78
N LYS A 118 2.04 -6.91 -13.06
CA LYS A 118 3.42 -7.31 -12.79
C LYS A 118 3.50 -8.60 -11.97
N LEU A 119 2.72 -8.73 -10.90
CA LEU A 119 2.65 -9.97 -10.12
C LEU A 119 2.26 -11.17 -11.02
N ARG A 120 1.28 -10.99 -11.93
CA ARG A 120 0.90 -12.02 -12.88
C ARG A 120 2.04 -12.37 -13.83
N ASN A 121 2.71 -11.36 -14.38
CA ASN A 121 3.77 -11.55 -15.38
C ASN A 121 5.02 -12.19 -14.77
N THR A 122 5.30 -11.96 -13.49
CA THR A 122 6.40 -12.60 -12.75
C THR A 122 6.05 -13.98 -12.18
N GLY A 123 4.88 -14.53 -12.53
CA GLY A 123 4.46 -15.86 -12.13
C GLY A 123 3.97 -15.98 -10.69
N CYS A 124 3.55 -14.87 -10.07
CA CYS A 124 2.97 -14.92 -8.72
C CYS A 124 1.65 -15.69 -8.73
N PRO A 125 1.46 -16.67 -7.85
CA PRO A 125 0.19 -17.36 -7.68
C PRO A 125 -0.95 -16.38 -7.38
N GLU A 126 -2.11 -16.58 -7.99
CA GLU A 126 -3.24 -15.65 -7.85
C GLU A 126 -3.64 -15.43 -6.38
N ALA A 127 -3.64 -16.47 -5.58
CA ALA A 127 -3.98 -16.39 -4.16
C ALA A 127 -3.03 -15.45 -3.39
N ILE A 128 -1.72 -15.49 -3.66
CA ILE A 128 -0.73 -14.59 -3.05
C ILE A 128 -0.94 -13.16 -3.58
N SER A 129 -1.17 -12.98 -4.89
CA SER A 129 -1.48 -11.69 -5.48
C SER A 129 -2.72 -11.04 -4.85
N LEU A 130 -3.77 -11.82 -4.61
CA LEU A 130 -4.99 -11.35 -3.94
C LEU A 130 -4.71 -10.96 -2.48
N ALA A 131 -3.88 -11.74 -1.76
CA ALA A 131 -3.48 -11.42 -0.39
C ALA A 131 -2.69 -10.10 -0.33
N ILE A 132 -1.68 -9.90 -1.18
CA ILE A 132 -0.90 -8.66 -1.28
C ILE A 132 -1.83 -7.47 -1.53
N LEU A 133 -2.74 -7.60 -2.47
CA LEU A 133 -3.65 -6.53 -2.87
C LEU A 133 -4.85 -6.34 -1.91
N GLY A 134 -5.11 -7.27 -0.99
CA GLY A 134 -6.28 -7.20 -0.09
C GLY A 134 -7.59 -7.29 -0.87
N HIS A 135 -7.65 -8.25 -1.79
CA HIS A 135 -8.89 -8.67 -2.42
C HIS A 135 -9.44 -9.89 -1.68
N SER A 136 -10.74 -9.88 -1.37
CA SER A 136 -11.39 -11.08 -0.84
C SER A 136 -11.43 -12.16 -1.93
N THR A 137 -11.02 -13.36 -1.55
CA THR A 137 -11.35 -14.54 -2.34
C THR A 137 -12.81 -14.88 -2.05
N ASN A 138 -13.67 -14.92 -3.06
CA ASN A 138 -15.08 -15.33 -2.92
C ASN A 138 -15.24 -16.83 -2.65
N THR A 139 -14.17 -17.54 -2.29
CA THR A 139 -14.20 -18.96 -1.99
C THR A 139 -14.10 -19.20 -0.49
N VAL A 140 -14.91 -20.11 0.03
CA VAL A 140 -14.90 -20.54 1.43
C VAL A 140 -13.50 -21.02 1.85
N ALA A 141 -12.75 -21.63 0.95
CA ALA A 141 -11.37 -22.09 1.18
C ALA A 141 -10.36 -20.92 1.39
N GLY A 142 -10.61 -19.74 0.84
CA GLY A 142 -9.73 -18.58 0.99
C GLY A 142 -9.81 -17.87 2.35
N ASN A 143 -10.80 -18.25 3.18
CA ASN A 143 -11.00 -17.68 4.52
C ASN A 143 -10.42 -18.56 5.64
N TYR A 144 -9.84 -19.72 5.30
CA TYR A 144 -9.19 -20.61 6.27
C TYR A 144 -7.68 -20.36 6.30
N GLY A 145 -7.15 -20.08 7.50
CA GLY A 145 -5.73 -19.90 7.77
C GLY A 145 -5.37 -18.48 8.22
N SER A 146 -4.14 -18.33 8.73
CA SER A 146 -3.57 -17.05 9.22
C SER A 146 -3.02 -16.13 8.10
N GLY A 147 -3.38 -16.38 6.85
CA GLY A 147 -2.85 -15.65 5.70
C GLY A 147 -1.48 -16.19 5.22
N TYR A 148 -0.90 -15.52 4.22
CA TYR A 148 0.43 -15.86 3.72
C TYR A 148 1.51 -15.20 4.57
N ALA A 149 2.62 -15.91 4.80
CA ALA A 149 3.80 -15.38 5.46
C ALA A 149 4.37 -14.19 4.67
N LEU A 150 4.95 -13.21 5.38
CA LEU A 150 5.56 -12.04 4.75
C LEU A 150 6.64 -12.42 3.75
N GLU A 151 7.43 -13.45 4.07
CA GLU A 151 8.51 -13.96 3.20
C GLU A 151 7.99 -14.46 1.86
N ALA A 152 6.88 -15.19 1.86
CA ALA A 152 6.26 -15.70 0.63
C ALA A 152 5.75 -14.54 -0.26
N MET A 153 5.17 -13.49 0.35
CA MET A 153 4.77 -12.30 -0.39
C MET A 153 5.97 -11.48 -0.87
N ARG A 154 7.02 -11.40 -0.06
CA ARG A 154 8.26 -10.68 -0.36
C ARG A 154 8.96 -11.26 -1.58
N GLU A 155 9.12 -12.58 -1.65
CA GLU A 155 9.75 -13.25 -2.78
C GLU A 155 9.11 -12.84 -4.13
N HIS A 156 7.78 -12.74 -4.17
CA HIS A 156 7.08 -12.34 -5.39
C HIS A 156 7.17 -10.84 -5.66
N LEU A 157 7.14 -10.00 -4.62
CA LEU A 157 7.27 -8.56 -4.75
C LEU A 157 8.68 -8.14 -5.17
N GLU A 158 9.73 -8.80 -4.69
CA GLU A 158 11.12 -8.54 -5.08
C GLU A 158 11.29 -8.71 -6.59
N ARG A 159 10.75 -9.76 -7.18
CA ARG A 159 10.75 -9.95 -8.64
C ARG A 159 10.06 -8.79 -9.40
N VAL A 160 9.02 -8.18 -8.80
CA VAL A 160 8.33 -7.02 -9.37
C VAL A 160 9.16 -5.74 -9.24
N TRP A 161 9.91 -5.60 -8.14
CA TRP A 161 10.72 -4.40 -7.88
C TRP A 161 12.02 -4.37 -8.70
N GLU A 162 12.56 -5.53 -9.07
CA GLU A 162 13.77 -5.67 -9.90
C GLU A 162 13.54 -5.32 -11.38
N GLU A 163 12.29 -5.39 -11.87
CA GLU A 163 11.88 -4.97 -13.21
C GLU A 163 11.74 -3.41 -13.34
#